data_642e2bee1dc4a9196adc516decd3622c
#
_entry.id   642e2bee1dc4a9196adc516decd3622c
#
_cell.length_a   1.000
_cell.length_b   1.000
_cell.length_c   1.000
_cell.angle_alpha   90.00
_cell.angle_beta   90.00
_cell.angle_gamma   90.00
#
_symmetry.space_group_name_H-M   'P 1'
#
loop_
_entity.id
_entity.type
_entity.pdbx_description
1 polymer ?
#
loop_
_entity_poly.entity_id
_entity_poly.type
_entity_poly.pdbx_seq_one_letter_code
_entity_poly.pdbx_strand_id
1 'polypeptide(L)'
;MCNEWLDEADKKVFERMKKNNPRRYQVAGLGNWGIVDGLIYENWKEEKFGLNTINNLDSAFGLDFGYTNDPTAFFCGAIDLKNKKIYVFDEIYKKGMSNKAIYDEISQMGY
;
A
#
# COMPACT_ATOMS: atom_id res chain seq x y z
N MET A 1 -0.15 -3.36 27.18
CA MET A 1 0.73 -4.40 27.75
C MET A 1 2.11 -3.81 28.05
N CYS A 2 2.56 -3.94 29.26
CA CYS A 2 3.90 -3.56 29.63
C CYS A 2 4.81 -4.76 29.49
N ASN A 3 5.88 -4.63 28.73
CA ASN A 3 6.93 -5.63 28.68
C ASN A 3 7.93 -5.34 29.79
N GLU A 4 8.02 -6.23 30.75
CA GLU A 4 8.94 -6.10 31.90
C GLU A 4 10.42 -6.14 31.52
N TRP A 5 10.74 -6.58 30.30
CA TRP A 5 12.09 -6.59 29.74
C TRP A 5 12.53 -5.24 29.16
N LEU A 6 11.62 -4.26 29.06
CA LEU A 6 11.94 -2.94 28.55
C LEU A 6 12.65 -2.11 29.61
N ASP A 7 13.76 -1.50 29.24
CA ASP A 7 14.44 -0.51 30.09
C ASP A 7 13.77 0.88 29.96
N GLU A 8 14.28 1.87 30.71
CA GLU A 8 13.74 3.21 30.69
C GLU A 8 13.90 3.90 29.34
N ALA A 9 14.96 3.61 28.58
CA ALA A 9 15.18 4.18 27.26
C ALA A 9 14.11 3.67 26.28
N ASP A 10 13.81 2.38 26.31
CA ASP A 10 12.77 1.80 25.50
C ASP A 10 11.38 2.35 25.85
N LYS A 11 11.10 2.53 27.12
CA LYS A 11 9.85 3.16 27.60
C LYS A 11 9.70 4.57 27.06
N LYS A 12 10.77 5.36 27.06
CA LYS A 12 10.77 6.71 26.50
C LYS A 12 10.50 6.73 25.00
N VAL A 13 11.04 5.77 24.27
CA VAL A 13 10.77 5.61 22.83
C VAL A 13 9.29 5.33 22.60
N PHE A 14 8.67 4.44 23.37
CA PHE A 14 7.25 4.14 23.26
C PHE A 14 6.36 5.32 23.63
N GLU A 15 6.71 6.09 24.67
CA GLU A 15 5.99 7.30 25.04
C GLU A 15 6.02 8.35 23.93
N ARG A 16 7.19 8.53 23.30
CA ARG A 16 7.34 9.43 22.15
C ARG A 16 6.50 8.97 20.98
N MET A 17 6.50 7.67 20.69
CA MET A 17 5.71 7.07 19.65
C MET A 17 4.21 7.25 19.88
N LYS A 18 3.74 7.08 21.12
CA LYS A 18 2.36 7.32 21.51
C LYS A 18 1.92 8.75 21.22
N LYS A 19 2.80 9.73 21.48
CA LYS A 19 2.52 11.14 21.26
C LYS A 19 2.56 11.52 19.78
N ASN A 20 3.56 11.07 19.03
CA ASN A 20 3.83 11.50 17.67
C ASN A 20 3.15 10.61 16.62
N ASN A 21 2.96 9.34 16.91
CA ASN A 21 2.31 8.39 16.01
C ASN A 21 1.51 7.36 16.80
N PRO A 22 0.26 7.70 17.19
CA PRO A 22 -0.58 6.81 17.99
C PRO A 22 -0.84 5.45 17.35
N ARG A 23 -0.95 5.41 16.03
CA ARG A 23 -1.21 4.18 15.29
C ARG A 23 -0.05 3.19 15.41
N ARG A 24 1.15 3.67 15.23
CA ARG A 24 2.36 2.86 15.39
C ARG A 24 2.53 2.40 16.85
N TYR A 25 2.19 3.25 17.80
CA TYR A 25 2.20 2.90 19.21
C TYR A 25 1.24 1.75 19.53
N GLN A 26 0.05 1.74 18.94
CA GLN A 26 -0.91 0.65 19.14
C GLN A 26 -0.35 -0.71 18.70
N VAL A 27 0.38 -0.75 17.59
CA VAL A 27 0.98 -1.98 17.09
C VAL A 27 2.24 -2.37 17.89
N ALA A 28 3.21 -1.48 17.95
CA ALA A 28 4.52 -1.77 18.53
C ALA A 28 4.52 -1.73 20.07
N GLY A 29 3.75 -0.82 20.66
CA GLY A 29 3.71 -0.62 22.11
C GLY A 29 2.69 -1.50 22.82
N LEU A 30 1.50 -1.65 22.25
CA LEU A 30 0.38 -2.39 22.85
C LEU A 30 0.16 -3.78 22.27
N GLY A 31 0.82 -4.12 21.16
CA GLY A 31 0.68 -5.42 20.50
C GLY A 31 -0.69 -5.63 19.84
N ASN A 32 -1.36 -4.59 19.43
CA ASN A 32 -2.65 -4.69 18.77
C ASN A 32 -2.53 -5.25 17.35
N TRP A 33 -3.47 -6.11 16.99
CA TRP A 33 -3.57 -6.68 15.65
C TRP A 33 -4.40 -5.77 14.73
N GLY A 34 -4.17 -5.90 13.44
CA GLY A 34 -4.97 -5.19 12.43
C GLY A 34 -4.36 -3.89 11.92
N ILE A 35 -3.28 -3.42 12.55
CA ILE A 35 -2.50 -2.29 12.05
C ILE A 35 -1.12 -2.82 11.69
N VAL A 36 -0.78 -2.76 10.42
CA VAL A 36 0.53 -3.20 9.92
C VAL A 36 1.54 -2.09 10.16
N ASP A 37 2.58 -2.39 10.94
CA ASP A 37 3.70 -1.46 11.09
C ASP A 37 4.54 -1.43 9.81
N GLY A 38 5.02 -0.26 9.46
CA GLY A 38 5.86 -0.09 8.28
C GLY A 38 5.12 0.18 6.98
N LEU A 39 3.83 0.50 7.03
CA LEU A 39 3.11 0.98 5.86
C LEU A 39 3.66 2.33 5.42
N ILE A 40 4.05 2.44 4.15
CA ILE A 40 4.54 3.68 3.55
C ILE A 40 3.37 4.64 3.32
N TYR A 41 2.27 4.10 2.82
CA TYR A 41 1.06 4.88 2.54
C TYR A 41 -0.05 4.47 3.50
N GLU A 42 -0.55 5.41 4.28
CA GLU A 42 -1.60 5.16 5.27
C GLU A 42 -2.95 5.79 4.90
N ASN A 43 -2.96 6.78 4.02
CA ASN A 43 -4.16 7.54 3.66
C ASN A 43 -4.82 6.99 2.40
N TRP A 44 -5.10 5.70 2.39
CA TRP A 44 -5.83 5.08 1.29
C TRP A 44 -7.08 4.37 1.83
N LYS A 45 -8.05 4.22 0.97
CA LYS A 45 -9.30 3.50 1.27
C LYS A 45 -9.79 2.77 0.03
N GLU A 46 -10.50 1.68 0.25
CA GLU A 46 -11.26 1.04 -0.81
C GLU A 46 -12.60 1.75 -0.99
N GLU A 47 -12.88 2.16 -2.21
CA GLU A 47 -14.10 2.87 -2.53
C GLU A 47 -14.55 2.50 -3.94
N LYS A 48 -15.84 2.31 -4.11
CA LYS A 48 -16.41 2.14 -5.46
C LYS A 48 -16.53 3.49 -6.13
N PHE A 49 -15.90 3.63 -7.28
CA PHE A 49 -16.02 4.82 -8.10
C PHE A 49 -16.36 4.44 -9.55
N GLY A 50 -17.12 5.30 -10.21
CA GLY A 50 -17.53 5.07 -11.59
C GLY A 50 -16.49 5.59 -12.58
N LEU A 51 -16.62 5.14 -13.84
CA LEU A 51 -15.78 5.62 -14.93
C LEU A 51 -15.85 7.14 -15.10
N ASN A 52 -16.99 7.74 -14.79
CA ASN A 52 -17.16 9.19 -14.86
C ASN A 52 -16.20 9.95 -13.93
N THR A 53 -15.78 9.34 -12.83
CA THR A 53 -14.86 9.95 -11.89
C THR A 53 -13.44 10.06 -12.48
N ILE A 54 -13.04 9.10 -13.32
CA ILE A 54 -11.67 8.97 -13.84
C ILE A 54 -11.50 9.31 -15.31
N ASN A 55 -12.59 9.46 -16.08
CA ASN A 55 -12.53 9.65 -17.54
C ASN A 55 -11.73 10.87 -17.99
N ASN A 56 -11.71 11.93 -17.21
CA ASN A 56 -11.02 13.17 -17.53
C ASN A 56 -9.68 13.32 -16.84
N LEU A 57 -9.22 12.26 -16.16
CA LEU A 57 -7.95 12.25 -15.43
C LEU A 57 -6.86 11.62 -16.27
N ASP A 58 -5.63 12.06 -16.04
CA ASP A 58 -4.46 11.43 -16.65
C ASP A 58 -4.28 10.02 -16.09
N SER A 59 -3.98 9.07 -16.95
CA SER A 59 -3.70 7.70 -16.55
C SER A 59 -2.21 7.49 -16.30
N ALA A 60 -1.91 6.62 -15.35
CA ALA A 60 -0.56 6.21 -15.03
C ALA A 60 -0.51 4.69 -14.82
N PHE A 61 0.59 4.09 -15.23
CA PHE A 61 0.82 2.67 -15.10
C PHE A 61 2.14 2.45 -14.37
N GLY A 62 2.18 1.47 -13.51
CA GLY A 62 3.41 1.06 -12.84
C GLY A 62 3.59 -0.44 -12.95
N LEU A 63 4.80 -0.87 -13.26
CA LEU A 63 5.14 -2.28 -13.36
C LEU A 63 6.44 -2.54 -12.62
N ASP A 64 6.38 -3.45 -11.67
CA ASP A 64 7.54 -3.95 -10.94
C ASP A 64 7.66 -5.45 -11.20
N PHE A 65 8.75 -5.84 -11.85
CA PHE A 65 8.98 -7.23 -12.21
C PHE A 65 9.42 -8.05 -11.00
N GLY A 66 8.74 -9.15 -10.76
CA GLY A 66 9.17 -10.19 -9.84
C GLY A 66 9.24 -11.53 -10.55
N TYR A 67 9.77 -12.56 -9.89
CA TYR A 67 9.79 -13.90 -10.44
C TYR A 67 9.43 -14.94 -9.37
N THR A 68 10.38 -15.67 -8.84
CA THR A 68 10.10 -16.80 -7.93
C THR A 68 9.77 -16.37 -6.52
N ASN A 69 10.58 -15.49 -5.96
CA ASN A 69 10.43 -15.06 -4.57
C ASN A 69 9.58 -13.81 -4.44
N ASP A 70 9.74 -12.88 -5.39
CA ASP A 70 9.03 -11.62 -5.40
C ASP A 70 7.87 -11.66 -6.40
N PRO A 71 6.69 -11.16 -6.02
CA PRO A 71 5.59 -11.06 -6.95
C PRO A 71 5.84 -9.98 -8.00
N THR A 72 5.30 -10.20 -9.21
CA THR A 72 5.16 -9.13 -10.18
C THR A 72 3.97 -8.27 -9.77
N ALA A 73 4.19 -6.98 -9.69
CA ALA A 73 3.17 -5.99 -9.35
C ALA A 73 2.94 -5.05 -10.54
N PHE A 74 1.70 -4.91 -10.93
CA PHE A 74 1.28 -3.97 -11.96
C PHE A 74 0.06 -3.23 -11.47
N PHE A 75 -0.02 -1.93 -11.73
CA PHE A 75 -1.21 -1.17 -11.41
C PHE A 75 -1.58 -0.19 -12.52
N CYS A 76 -2.87 0.11 -12.61
CA CYS A 76 -3.42 1.16 -13.44
C CYS A 76 -4.08 2.20 -12.56
N GLY A 77 -3.66 3.44 -12.69
CA GLY A 77 -4.16 4.52 -11.89
C GLY A 77 -4.59 5.72 -12.72
N ALA A 78 -5.51 6.50 -12.17
CA ALA A 78 -5.87 7.81 -12.67
C ALA A 78 -5.42 8.87 -11.68
N ILE A 79 -4.79 9.93 -12.16
CA ILE A 79 -4.18 10.96 -11.33
C ILE A 79 -5.03 12.23 -11.36
N ASP A 80 -5.50 12.66 -10.21
CA ASP A 80 -6.18 13.92 -10.01
C ASP A 80 -5.25 14.90 -9.31
N LEU A 81 -4.54 15.72 -10.07
CA LEU A 81 -3.60 16.70 -9.54
C LEU A 81 -4.30 17.80 -8.76
N LYS A 82 -5.50 18.17 -9.16
CA LYS A 82 -6.26 19.24 -8.54
C LYS A 82 -6.66 18.90 -7.11
N ASN A 83 -7.12 17.69 -6.89
CA ASN A 83 -7.54 17.20 -5.58
C ASN A 83 -6.45 16.38 -4.88
N LYS A 84 -5.29 16.19 -5.53
CA LYS A 84 -4.15 15.41 -5.03
C LYS A 84 -4.55 13.98 -4.65
N LYS A 85 -5.26 13.32 -5.58
CA LYS A 85 -5.73 11.94 -5.43
C LYS A 85 -5.23 11.05 -6.55
N ILE A 86 -5.01 9.79 -6.22
CA ILE A 86 -4.71 8.73 -7.19
C ILE A 86 -5.79 7.67 -7.03
N TYR A 87 -6.44 7.32 -8.13
CA TYR A 87 -7.45 6.26 -8.17
C TYR A 87 -6.83 5.03 -8.81
N VAL A 88 -6.57 3.99 -8.03
CA VAL A 88 -6.10 2.70 -8.56
C VAL A 88 -7.31 1.87 -8.91
N PHE A 89 -7.50 1.57 -10.19
CA PHE A 89 -8.70 0.90 -10.67
C PHE A 89 -8.43 -0.51 -11.22
N ASP A 90 -7.17 -0.89 -11.41
CA ASP A 90 -6.82 -2.23 -11.82
C ASP A 90 -5.43 -2.60 -11.34
N GLU A 91 -5.20 -3.88 -11.05
CA GLU A 91 -3.93 -4.36 -10.54
C GLU A 91 -3.67 -5.83 -10.90
N ILE A 92 -2.39 -6.18 -10.95
CA ILE A 92 -1.91 -7.57 -10.97
C ILE A 92 -0.90 -7.71 -9.83
N TYR A 93 -1.02 -8.78 -9.06
CA TYR A 93 -0.07 -9.10 -8.00
C TYR A 93 0.09 -10.61 -7.90
N LYS A 94 1.06 -11.16 -8.63
CA LYS A 94 1.25 -12.61 -8.77
C LYS A 94 2.71 -12.99 -8.81
N LYS A 95 3.04 -14.14 -8.25
CA LYS A 95 4.37 -14.76 -8.34
C LYS A 95 4.48 -15.68 -9.54
N GLY A 96 5.70 -15.93 -10.00
CA GLY A 96 5.99 -16.92 -11.03
C GLY A 96 5.56 -16.53 -12.44
N MET A 97 5.37 -15.25 -12.72
CA MET A 97 5.01 -14.78 -14.06
C MET A 97 6.24 -14.58 -14.93
N SER A 98 6.22 -15.23 -16.11
CA SER A 98 7.19 -14.92 -17.17
C SER A 98 6.86 -13.56 -17.81
N ASN A 99 7.83 -12.98 -18.53
CA ASN A 99 7.57 -11.73 -19.26
C ASN A 99 6.41 -11.88 -20.27
N LYS A 100 6.30 -13.03 -20.90
CA LYS A 100 5.18 -13.32 -21.82
C LYS A 100 3.85 -13.37 -21.07
N ALA A 101 3.80 -14.03 -19.91
CA ALA A 101 2.59 -14.10 -19.09
C ALA A 101 2.13 -12.73 -18.62
N ILE A 102 3.07 -11.86 -18.23
CA ILE A 102 2.80 -10.47 -17.86
C ILE A 102 2.20 -9.72 -19.05
N TYR A 103 2.83 -9.82 -20.21
CA TYR A 103 2.33 -9.18 -21.42
C TYR A 103 0.92 -9.65 -21.80
N ASP A 104 0.69 -10.96 -21.79
CA ASP A 104 -0.61 -11.53 -22.14
C ASP A 104 -1.71 -11.05 -21.19
N GLU A 105 -1.42 -11.00 -19.89
CA GLU A 105 -2.41 -10.58 -18.90
C GLU A 105 -2.72 -9.08 -19.00
N ILE A 106 -1.70 -8.24 -19.18
CA ILE A 106 -1.90 -6.80 -19.38
C ILE A 106 -2.69 -6.54 -20.67
N SER A 107 -2.39 -7.29 -21.75
CA SER A 107 -3.12 -7.17 -23.01
C SER A 107 -4.58 -7.56 -22.89
N GLN A 108 -4.91 -8.56 -22.08
CA GLN A 108 -6.30 -8.96 -21.81
C GLN A 108 -7.06 -7.89 -21.02
N MET A 109 -6.38 -7.09 -20.22
CA MET A 109 -6.99 -5.98 -19.51
C MET A 109 -7.37 -4.80 -20.44
N GLY A 110 -6.89 -4.80 -21.68
CA GLY A 110 -7.22 -3.79 -22.68
C GLY A 110 -6.26 -2.60 -22.73
N TYR A 111 -5.07 -2.79 -22.18
CA TYR A 111 -4.04 -1.72 -22.17
C TYR A 111 -2.94 -1.94 -23.17
#